data_26750ae6f38e74989cb52c4b939c9380
#
_entry.id   26750ae6f38e74989cb52c4b939c9380
#
_cell.length_a   1.000
_cell.length_b   1.000
_cell.length_c   1.000
_cell.angle_alpha   90.00
_cell.angle_beta   90.00
_cell.angle_gamma   90.00
#
_symmetry.space_group_name_H-M   'P 1'
#
loop_
_entity.id
_entity.type
_entity.pdbx_description
1 polymer ?
#
loop_
_entity_poly.entity_id
_entity_poly.type
_entity_poly.pdbx_seq_one_letter_code
_entity_poly.pdbx_strand_id
1 'polypeptide(L)'
;MKSLYLTCACLLAALSLAAQQNFIPGTLLLRNGDSIRGLIDYRKWDVSPLQIVFRENGGTEKNYKPGDIKGFRVAENEELHLSISAVLDVTNETVNELSASSARDTITGEHFFRVMMDGPVKLLLYTDRNSREHYAVMENGDVTQLVKKEVFIDNPESVDYHKLKTHNFYRQQLVNIVGKCVPEHKMLRMDYSEKAIRKVLQQYVACRYPGEQVTFRKEDRQTRATLGVMGGGSLNFTRFTGSHPLANGKYGGKISPVLGLFLDIPISRNRQKFSWNNEVVYTSRAMASNFMRNGLNYSVDVDLQYIQVQTMVKYTYPKGNLRPYVNAGVAGAISIGGKDELRRTGEFNSYIPPAEKALDGGREFMLPLMAGVGVRYNKLHAEARFVLPHNISPFLALDSQITGVQLLVRYTLF
;
A
#
# COMPACT_ATOMS: atom_id res chain seq x y z
N MET A 1 -28.77 -2.27 -18.97
CA MET A 1 -27.42 -1.89 -19.46
C MET A 1 -27.20 -0.38 -19.45
N LYS A 2 -28.08 0.47 -20.03
CA LYS A 2 -27.92 1.94 -20.03
C LYS A 2 -27.81 2.56 -18.63
N SER A 3 -28.54 2.07 -17.63
CA SER A 3 -28.46 2.52 -16.22
C SER A 3 -27.10 2.21 -15.59
N LEU A 4 -26.48 1.07 -15.90
CA LEU A 4 -25.17 0.67 -15.38
C LEU A 4 -24.04 1.57 -15.92
N TYR A 5 -24.11 1.94 -17.20
CA TYR A 5 -23.14 2.88 -17.82
C TYR A 5 -23.27 4.29 -17.22
N LEU A 6 -24.50 4.73 -16.93
CA LEU A 6 -24.74 6.04 -16.31
C LEU A 6 -24.18 6.08 -14.89
N THR A 7 -24.36 5.00 -14.12
CA THR A 7 -23.81 4.88 -12.75
C THR A 7 -22.29 4.83 -12.75
N CYS A 8 -21.67 4.08 -13.67
CA CYS A 8 -20.22 4.08 -13.86
C CYS A 8 -19.68 5.44 -14.32
N ALA A 9 -20.37 6.12 -15.24
CA ALA A 9 -19.97 7.46 -15.69
C ALA A 9 -20.07 8.50 -14.56
N CYS A 10 -21.11 8.45 -13.73
CA CYS A 10 -21.23 9.32 -12.54
C CYS A 10 -20.16 9.03 -11.49
N LEU A 11 -19.79 7.75 -11.27
CA LEU A 11 -18.69 7.37 -10.39
C LEU A 11 -17.34 7.87 -10.93
N LEU A 12 -17.09 7.75 -12.23
CA LEU A 12 -15.88 8.25 -12.88
C LEU A 12 -15.82 9.79 -12.86
N ALA A 13 -16.94 10.48 -13.06
CA ALA A 13 -17.02 11.93 -12.92
C ALA A 13 -16.81 12.41 -11.47
N ALA A 14 -17.34 11.67 -10.48
CA ALA A 14 -17.09 11.95 -9.06
C ALA A 14 -15.62 11.75 -8.66
N LEU A 15 -14.92 10.80 -9.28
CA LEU A 15 -13.47 10.60 -9.08
C LEU A 15 -12.63 11.73 -9.68
N SER A 16 -13.10 12.37 -10.75
CA SER A 16 -12.43 13.52 -11.39
C SER A 16 -12.51 14.80 -10.55
N LEU A 17 -13.56 14.97 -9.74
CA LEU A 17 -13.70 16.09 -8.79
C LEU A 17 -12.75 15.99 -7.57
N ALA A 18 -12.13 14.83 -7.34
CA ALA A 18 -11.22 14.60 -6.23
C ALA A 18 -9.76 15.02 -6.49
N ALA A 19 -9.46 15.69 -7.61
CA ALA A 19 -8.15 16.30 -7.85
C ALA A 19 -7.92 17.56 -6.98
N GLN A 20 -8.38 17.52 -5.70
CA GLN A 20 -8.20 18.63 -4.77
C GLN A 20 -6.72 18.83 -4.47
N GLN A 21 -6.25 20.04 -4.70
CA GLN A 21 -4.94 20.52 -4.30
C GLN A 21 -4.85 20.44 -2.78
N ASN A 22 -3.73 19.93 -2.25
CA ASN A 22 -3.52 19.78 -0.81
C ASN A 22 -2.62 20.91 -0.31
N PHE A 23 -3.16 22.12 -0.21
CA PHE A 23 -2.43 23.26 0.30
C PHE A 23 -2.27 23.18 1.82
N ILE A 24 -1.02 23.12 2.28
CA ILE A 24 -0.67 23.17 3.70
C ILE A 24 0.28 24.32 3.98
N PRO A 25 0.34 24.85 5.21
CA PRO A 25 1.26 25.92 5.58
C PRO A 25 2.71 25.56 5.25
N GLY A 26 3.43 26.51 4.69
CA GLY A 26 4.83 26.35 4.36
C GLY A 26 5.53 27.70 4.17
N THR A 27 6.83 27.65 3.98
CA THR A 27 7.68 28.84 3.81
C THR A 27 8.59 28.63 2.62
N LEU A 28 8.64 29.60 1.71
CA LEU A 28 9.67 29.68 0.67
C LEU A 28 10.90 30.37 1.25
N LEU A 29 12.07 29.89 0.88
CA LEU A 29 13.37 30.50 1.14
C LEU A 29 13.85 31.07 -0.18
N LEU A 30 13.91 32.39 -0.28
CA LEU A 30 14.33 33.07 -1.49
C LEU A 30 15.86 33.11 -1.61
N ARG A 31 16.36 33.32 -2.82
CA ARG A 31 17.81 33.40 -3.08
C ARG A 31 18.47 34.61 -2.45
N ASN A 32 17.72 35.69 -2.26
CA ASN A 32 18.21 36.92 -1.58
C ASN A 32 18.31 36.75 -0.05
N GLY A 33 17.89 35.61 0.51
CA GLY A 33 17.91 35.34 1.95
C GLY A 33 16.57 35.57 2.64
N ASP A 34 15.60 36.21 1.99
CA ASP A 34 14.26 36.42 2.55
C ASP A 34 13.45 35.15 2.59
N SER A 35 12.37 35.18 3.36
CA SER A 35 11.42 34.08 3.43
C SER A 35 9.98 34.57 3.31
N ILE A 36 9.16 33.83 2.55
CA ILE A 36 7.76 34.14 2.33
C ILE A 36 6.93 33.00 2.94
N ARG A 37 5.99 33.34 3.84
CA ARG A 37 5.02 32.39 4.40
C ARG A 37 3.79 32.31 3.51
N GLY A 38 3.27 31.11 3.34
CA GLY A 38 2.08 30.86 2.53
C GLY A 38 1.66 29.38 2.59
N LEU A 39 1.09 28.91 1.50
CA LEU A 39 0.59 27.57 1.36
C LEU A 39 1.32 26.86 0.22
N ILE A 40 1.74 25.62 0.46
CA ILE A 40 2.40 24.74 -0.52
C ILE A 40 1.44 23.61 -0.89
N ASP A 41 1.23 23.34 -2.19
CA ASP A 41 0.53 22.11 -2.66
C ASP A 41 1.40 20.90 -2.33
N TYR A 42 1.28 20.41 -1.10
CA TYR A 42 2.08 19.31 -0.59
C TYR A 42 1.50 17.98 -1.02
N ARG A 43 2.23 17.29 -1.86
CA ARG A 43 1.80 16.01 -2.44
C ARG A 43 2.40 14.79 -1.75
N LYS A 44 2.97 14.94 -0.55
CA LYS A 44 3.74 13.87 0.13
C LYS A 44 4.68 13.19 -0.87
N TRP A 45 5.61 13.96 -1.43
CA TRP A 45 6.43 13.54 -2.57
C TRP A 45 7.21 12.24 -2.28
N ASP A 46 6.89 11.19 -3.03
CA ASP A 46 7.67 9.93 -3.06
C ASP A 46 8.94 10.09 -3.90
N VAL A 47 8.93 11.04 -4.82
CA VAL A 47 10.00 11.44 -5.72
C VAL A 47 10.29 12.91 -5.46
N SER A 48 11.55 13.30 -5.50
CA SER A 48 11.93 14.70 -5.34
C SER A 48 11.18 15.58 -6.34
N PRO A 49 10.47 16.64 -5.88
CA PRO A 49 9.63 17.45 -6.77
C PRO A 49 10.48 18.22 -7.79
N LEU A 50 10.06 18.21 -9.05
CA LEU A 50 10.67 19.02 -10.10
C LEU A 50 10.24 20.49 -10.03
N GLN A 51 9.09 20.76 -9.41
CA GLN A 51 8.54 22.06 -9.12
C GLN A 51 7.56 21.97 -7.96
N ILE A 52 7.33 23.07 -7.28
CA ILE A 52 6.29 23.21 -6.25
C ILE A 52 5.30 24.29 -6.65
N VAL A 53 4.04 24.13 -6.24
CA VAL A 53 3.03 25.16 -6.32
C VAL A 53 2.94 25.85 -4.96
N PHE A 54 3.11 27.15 -4.95
CA PHE A 54 3.03 27.98 -3.75
C PHE A 54 1.97 29.07 -3.94
N ARG A 55 1.21 29.34 -2.89
CA ARG A 55 0.21 30.41 -2.83
C ARG A 55 0.47 31.25 -1.59
N GLU A 56 0.78 32.51 -1.81
CA GLU A 56 0.84 33.52 -0.73
C GLU A 56 -0.55 33.79 -0.18
N ASN A 57 -0.66 34.20 1.09
CA ASN A 57 -1.94 34.47 1.71
C ASN A 57 -2.72 35.53 0.93
N GLY A 58 -3.88 35.17 0.38
CA GLY A 58 -4.70 36.04 -0.47
C GLY A 58 -4.18 36.25 -1.91
N GLY A 59 -3.07 35.57 -2.29
CA GLY A 59 -2.45 35.70 -3.61
C GLY A 59 -2.82 34.58 -4.58
N THR A 60 -2.30 34.72 -5.81
CA THR A 60 -2.43 33.70 -6.88
C THR A 60 -1.38 32.60 -6.70
N GLU A 61 -1.66 31.44 -7.29
CA GLU A 61 -0.74 30.31 -7.32
C GLU A 61 0.43 30.59 -8.26
N LYS A 62 1.64 30.27 -7.79
CA LYS A 62 2.86 30.36 -8.60
C LYS A 62 3.62 29.05 -8.52
N ASN A 63 4.23 28.66 -9.65
CA ASN A 63 5.12 27.51 -9.72
C ASN A 63 6.56 27.97 -9.50
N TYR A 64 7.28 27.25 -8.66
CA TYR A 64 8.71 27.46 -8.41
C TYR A 64 9.47 26.19 -8.74
N LYS A 65 10.50 26.33 -9.57
CA LYS A 65 11.46 25.26 -9.89
C LYS A 65 12.68 25.35 -8.98
N PRO A 66 13.50 24.27 -8.88
CA PRO A 66 14.86 24.42 -8.38
C PRO A 66 15.56 25.56 -9.19
N GLY A 67 16.29 26.43 -8.56
CA GLY A 67 16.86 27.59 -9.24
C GLY A 67 16.07 28.88 -9.04
N ASP A 68 14.77 28.86 -8.98
CA ASP A 68 13.95 30.04 -8.71
C ASP A 68 14.05 30.46 -7.23
N ILE A 69 14.23 29.49 -6.33
CA ILE A 69 14.27 29.67 -4.87
C ILE A 69 15.47 28.92 -4.26
N LYS A 70 15.92 29.37 -3.08
CA LYS A 70 16.94 28.66 -2.30
C LYS A 70 16.42 27.35 -1.72
N GLY A 71 15.10 27.30 -1.46
CA GLY A 71 14.45 26.11 -0.92
C GLY A 71 13.06 26.41 -0.39
N PHE A 72 12.48 25.42 0.29
CA PHE A 72 11.19 25.59 0.93
C PHE A 72 11.08 24.68 2.15
N ARG A 73 10.22 25.07 3.10
CA ARG A 73 9.89 24.31 4.31
C ARG A 73 8.40 24.02 4.37
N VAL A 74 8.05 22.77 4.68
CA VAL A 74 6.68 22.32 4.91
C VAL A 74 6.43 22.28 6.42
N ALA A 75 5.38 22.95 6.91
CA ALA A 75 5.16 23.09 8.35
C ALA A 75 4.64 21.82 9.03
N GLU A 76 3.85 20.97 8.31
CA GLU A 76 3.20 19.79 8.89
C GLU A 76 4.20 18.77 9.47
N ASN A 77 5.34 18.60 8.81
CA ASN A 77 6.37 17.61 9.19
C ASN A 77 7.78 18.21 9.26
N GLU A 78 7.88 19.54 9.23
CA GLU A 78 9.13 20.29 9.23
C GLU A 78 10.11 19.89 8.11
N GLU A 79 9.61 19.29 7.02
CA GLU A 79 10.45 18.96 5.87
C GLU A 79 11.10 20.22 5.30
N LEU A 80 12.42 20.19 5.17
CA LEU A 80 13.21 21.22 4.50
C LEU A 80 13.76 20.66 3.20
N HIS A 81 13.50 21.36 2.12
CA HIS A 81 14.08 21.09 0.81
C HIS A 81 14.94 22.27 0.39
N LEU A 82 16.17 21.98 -0.06
CA LEU A 82 17.09 22.95 -0.58
C LEU A 82 17.28 22.75 -2.09
N SER A 83 17.33 23.85 -2.81
CA SER A 83 17.73 23.87 -4.22
C SER A 83 19.24 23.82 -4.31
N ILE A 84 19.77 22.73 -4.87
CA ILE A 84 21.20 22.46 -4.90
C ILE A 84 21.59 22.12 -6.34
N SER A 85 22.63 22.81 -6.84
CA SER A 85 23.28 22.43 -8.08
C SER A 85 24.11 21.18 -7.85
N ALA A 86 23.79 20.09 -8.54
CA ALA A 86 24.47 18.81 -8.40
C ALA A 86 24.50 18.06 -9.72
N VAL A 87 25.48 17.15 -9.82
CA VAL A 87 25.55 16.14 -10.87
C VAL A 87 25.01 14.85 -10.26
N LEU A 88 23.82 14.44 -10.67
CA LEU A 88 23.15 13.24 -10.15
C LEU A 88 23.40 12.05 -11.07
N ASP A 89 23.85 10.95 -10.50
CA ASP A 89 23.92 9.66 -11.20
C ASP A 89 22.52 9.05 -11.20
N VAL A 90 21.88 9.05 -12.36
CA VAL A 90 20.54 8.48 -12.58
C VAL A 90 20.59 7.22 -13.44
N THR A 91 21.74 6.59 -13.54
CA THR A 91 21.94 5.37 -14.30
C THR A 91 20.83 4.36 -13.95
N ASN A 92 20.17 3.82 -14.96
CA ASN A 92 19.09 2.87 -14.75
C ASN A 92 19.63 1.55 -14.19
N GLU A 93 19.05 1.10 -13.06
CA GLU A 93 19.43 -0.14 -12.38
C GLU A 93 18.31 -1.20 -12.45
N THR A 94 17.33 -1.05 -13.35
CA THR A 94 16.34 -2.12 -13.56
C THR A 94 17.00 -3.29 -14.27
N VAL A 95 16.70 -4.51 -13.80
CA VAL A 95 17.35 -5.75 -14.27
C VAL A 95 17.33 -5.91 -15.79
N ASN A 96 16.30 -5.40 -16.47
CA ASN A 96 16.15 -5.48 -17.93
C ASN A 96 16.92 -4.40 -18.72
N GLU A 97 17.43 -3.38 -18.02
CA GLU A 97 18.08 -2.20 -18.63
C GLU A 97 19.47 -1.93 -18.02
N LEU A 98 19.97 -2.86 -17.21
CA LEU A 98 21.32 -2.76 -16.65
C LEU A 98 22.35 -2.79 -17.76
N SER A 99 23.14 -1.75 -17.82
CA SER A 99 24.27 -1.66 -18.74
C SER A 99 25.47 -2.45 -18.21
N ALA A 100 26.14 -3.19 -19.08
CA ALA A 100 27.47 -3.75 -18.81
C ALA A 100 28.54 -2.66 -18.68
N SER A 101 28.23 -1.43 -19.12
CA SER A 101 29.12 -0.30 -19.09
C SER A 101 29.24 0.30 -17.70
N SER A 102 30.45 0.67 -17.31
CA SER A 102 30.73 1.52 -16.15
C SER A 102 30.35 2.99 -16.39
N ALA A 103 29.89 3.34 -17.60
CA ALA A 103 29.43 4.68 -17.93
C ALA A 103 28.26 5.10 -17.02
N ARG A 104 28.25 6.34 -16.62
CA ARG A 104 27.21 6.91 -15.74
C ARG A 104 26.28 7.78 -16.58
N ASP A 105 24.97 7.55 -16.46
CA ASP A 105 23.98 8.51 -16.92
C ASP A 105 23.83 9.58 -15.84
N THR A 106 24.31 10.78 -16.14
CA THR A 106 24.29 11.89 -15.20
C THR A 106 23.38 13.00 -15.67
N ILE A 107 22.60 13.55 -14.77
CA ILE A 107 21.87 14.81 -14.98
C ILE A 107 22.55 15.91 -14.17
N THR A 108 22.88 17.01 -14.85
CA THR A 108 23.45 18.18 -14.23
C THR A 108 22.41 19.27 -14.15
N GLY A 109 22.28 19.92 -13.01
CA GLY A 109 21.32 20.99 -12.83
C GLY A 109 20.98 21.25 -11.36
N GLU A 110 20.01 22.13 -11.16
CA GLU A 110 19.49 22.40 -9.83
C GLU A 110 18.32 21.47 -9.50
N HIS A 111 18.36 20.88 -8.32
CA HIS A 111 17.39 19.89 -7.86
C HIS A 111 16.98 20.19 -6.42
N PHE A 112 15.75 19.87 -6.05
CA PHE A 112 15.28 19.92 -4.68
C PHE A 112 15.73 18.68 -3.90
N PHE A 113 16.68 18.88 -3.00
CA PHE A 113 17.12 17.87 -2.05
C PHE A 113 16.42 18.04 -0.72
N ARG A 114 15.93 16.97 -0.14
CA ARG A 114 15.42 16.95 1.22
C ARG A 114 16.58 16.87 2.22
N VAL A 115 16.57 17.75 3.22
CA VAL A 115 17.56 17.76 4.30
C VAL A 115 17.15 16.72 5.36
N MET A 116 17.96 15.68 5.52
CA MET A 116 17.77 14.61 6.49
C MET A 116 18.47 14.90 7.82
N MET A 117 19.64 15.53 7.74
CA MET A 117 20.42 16.02 8.88
C MET A 117 20.86 17.45 8.56
N ASP A 118 20.62 18.37 9.46
CA ASP A 118 21.00 19.79 9.35
C ASP A 118 22.02 20.16 10.40
N GLY A 119 23.02 20.97 10.01
CA GLY A 119 24.13 21.39 10.85
C GLY A 119 25.30 21.86 9.98
N PRO A 120 26.53 21.90 10.52
CA PRO A 120 27.74 22.28 9.74
C PRO A 120 27.99 21.31 8.58
N VAL A 121 27.57 20.03 8.74
CA VAL A 121 27.53 19.04 7.69
C VAL A 121 26.08 18.59 7.51
N LYS A 122 25.57 18.63 6.28
CA LYS A 122 24.18 18.24 5.98
C LYS A 122 24.16 16.91 5.25
N LEU A 123 23.23 16.04 5.65
CA LEU A 123 22.85 14.87 4.86
C LEU A 123 21.63 15.23 4.03
N LEU A 124 21.76 15.05 2.74
CA LEU A 124 20.76 15.38 1.73
C LEU A 124 20.25 14.11 1.06
N LEU A 125 18.97 14.10 0.72
CA LEU A 125 18.32 13.01 0.00
C LEU A 125 17.63 13.54 -1.25
N TYR A 126 17.94 12.96 -2.38
CA TYR A 126 17.21 13.09 -3.63
C TYR A 126 16.59 11.73 -3.98
N THR A 127 15.30 11.71 -4.29
CA THR A 127 14.62 10.50 -4.76
C THR A 127 14.29 10.68 -6.24
N ASP A 128 14.80 9.80 -7.10
CA ASP A 128 14.59 9.86 -8.53
C ASP A 128 13.21 9.34 -8.96
N ARG A 129 12.91 9.41 -10.26
CA ARG A 129 11.63 8.96 -10.83
C ARG A 129 11.37 7.47 -10.67
N ASN A 130 12.42 6.69 -10.50
CA ASN A 130 12.36 5.24 -10.26
C ASN A 130 12.23 4.92 -8.75
N SER A 131 12.01 5.94 -7.91
CA SER A 131 11.92 5.85 -6.45
C SER A 131 13.21 5.37 -5.78
N ARG A 132 14.38 5.56 -6.40
CA ARG A 132 15.68 5.27 -5.81
C ARG A 132 16.15 6.47 -4.98
N GLU A 133 16.71 6.16 -3.83
CA GLU A 133 17.26 7.12 -2.90
C GLU A 133 18.74 7.40 -3.24
N HIS A 134 19.07 8.66 -3.46
CA HIS A 134 20.43 9.15 -3.68
C HIS A 134 20.80 10.06 -2.53
N TYR A 135 21.83 9.68 -1.80
CA TYR A 135 22.34 10.48 -0.69
C TYR A 135 23.47 11.39 -1.15
N ALA A 136 23.51 12.59 -0.59
CA ALA A 136 24.62 13.53 -0.76
C ALA A 136 25.01 14.14 0.58
N VAL A 137 26.27 14.48 0.71
CA VAL A 137 26.81 15.23 1.86
C VAL A 137 27.14 16.63 1.40
N MET A 138 26.69 17.62 2.15
CA MET A 138 27.03 19.02 1.92
C MET A 138 27.81 19.56 3.11
N GLU A 139 28.99 20.08 2.85
CA GLU A 139 29.86 20.73 3.81
C GLU A 139 30.43 22.02 3.20
N ASN A 140 30.35 23.13 3.90
CA ASN A 140 30.82 24.47 3.44
C ASN A 140 30.29 24.90 2.05
N GLY A 141 29.13 24.37 1.62
CA GLY A 141 28.55 24.66 0.30
C GLY A 141 28.92 23.65 -0.78
N ASP A 142 29.94 22.82 -0.57
CA ASP A 142 30.33 21.77 -1.50
C ASP A 142 29.40 20.52 -1.31
N VAL A 143 28.91 19.96 -2.42
CA VAL A 143 28.03 18.83 -2.44
C VAL A 143 28.72 17.62 -3.04
N THR A 144 28.82 16.55 -2.26
CA THR A 144 29.35 15.26 -2.70
C THR A 144 28.23 14.22 -2.72
N GLN A 145 27.83 13.76 -3.89
CA GLN A 145 26.90 12.64 -4.02
C GLN A 145 27.57 11.34 -3.61
N LEU A 146 26.88 10.56 -2.78
CA LEU A 146 27.31 9.22 -2.37
C LEU A 146 26.78 8.19 -3.38
N VAL A 147 27.70 7.54 -4.11
CA VAL A 147 27.34 6.70 -5.25
C VAL A 147 27.40 5.22 -4.89
N LYS A 148 26.27 4.52 -5.09
CA LYS A 148 26.17 3.07 -5.16
C LYS A 148 25.70 2.70 -6.56
N LYS A 149 26.35 1.78 -7.24
CA LYS A 149 25.99 1.35 -8.60
C LYS A 149 25.93 -0.16 -8.71
N GLU A 150 24.93 -0.66 -9.43
CA GLU A 150 24.80 -2.06 -9.80
C GLU A 150 25.02 -2.22 -11.30
N VAL A 151 25.88 -3.17 -11.69
CA VAL A 151 26.22 -3.46 -13.10
C VAL A 151 26.19 -4.95 -13.35
N PHE A 152 25.84 -5.35 -14.58
CA PHE A 152 26.04 -6.72 -15.03
C PHE A 152 27.50 -6.97 -15.39
N ILE A 153 27.99 -8.16 -15.07
CA ILE A 153 29.26 -8.65 -15.59
C ILE A 153 28.96 -9.31 -16.94
N ASP A 154 29.25 -8.57 -18.02
CA ASP A 154 29.03 -9.02 -19.39
C ASP A 154 30.37 -9.49 -20.02
N ASN A 155 31.11 -10.34 -19.31
CA ASN A 155 32.29 -11.02 -19.82
C ASN A 155 31.98 -12.51 -19.89
N PRO A 156 31.80 -13.11 -21.11
CA PRO A 156 31.50 -14.54 -21.28
C PRO A 156 32.56 -15.48 -20.72
N GLU A 157 33.82 -15.01 -20.59
CA GLU A 157 34.92 -15.79 -20.04
C GLU A 157 34.98 -15.73 -18.50
N SER A 158 34.16 -14.88 -17.89
CA SER A 158 34.11 -14.75 -16.44
C SER A 158 33.24 -15.85 -15.83
N VAL A 159 33.68 -16.44 -14.73
CA VAL A 159 32.90 -17.35 -13.89
C VAL A 159 31.63 -16.64 -13.35
N ASP A 160 31.67 -15.31 -13.30
CA ASP A 160 30.57 -14.45 -12.83
C ASP A 160 29.73 -13.85 -13.96
N TYR A 161 29.81 -14.39 -15.18
CA TYR A 161 29.00 -13.96 -16.31
C TYR A 161 27.51 -13.90 -15.97
N HIS A 162 26.84 -12.81 -16.34
CA HIS A 162 25.46 -12.47 -15.98
C HIS A 162 25.16 -12.28 -14.47
N LYS A 163 26.17 -12.21 -13.62
CA LYS A 163 25.96 -11.84 -12.22
C LYS A 163 25.92 -10.32 -12.04
N LEU A 164 25.11 -9.88 -11.07
CA LEU A 164 25.09 -8.49 -10.63
C LEU A 164 26.32 -8.20 -9.74
N LYS A 165 27.06 -7.16 -10.09
CA LYS A 165 28.16 -6.62 -9.29
C LYS A 165 27.76 -5.26 -8.72
N THR A 166 27.83 -5.12 -7.40
CA THR A 166 27.57 -3.85 -6.72
C THR A 166 28.86 -3.11 -6.46
N HIS A 167 28.97 -1.90 -6.98
CA HIS A 167 30.05 -0.97 -6.70
C HIS A 167 29.64 0.03 -5.62
N ASN A 168 30.25 -0.06 -4.45
CA ASN A 168 29.96 0.75 -3.28
C ASN A 168 30.90 1.94 -3.17
N PHE A 169 30.93 2.84 -4.18
CA PHE A 169 31.81 4.02 -4.21
C PHE A 169 31.59 4.96 -3.02
N TYR A 170 30.36 5.05 -2.50
CA TYR A 170 30.01 5.85 -1.33
C TYR A 170 30.88 5.55 -0.11
N ARG A 171 31.39 4.32 0.02
CA ARG A 171 32.23 3.94 1.15
C ARG A 171 33.54 4.71 1.15
N GLN A 172 34.25 4.72 0.02
CA GLN A 172 35.48 5.47 -0.15
C GLN A 172 35.24 6.99 -0.12
N GLN A 173 34.13 7.45 -0.70
CA GLN A 173 33.74 8.85 -0.64
C GLN A 173 33.56 9.32 0.81
N LEU A 174 32.88 8.51 1.66
CA LEU A 174 32.74 8.81 3.08
C LEU A 174 34.10 8.78 3.81
N VAL A 175 34.99 7.84 3.52
CA VAL A 175 36.33 7.82 4.08
C VAL A 175 37.04 9.14 3.79
N ASN A 176 36.96 9.64 2.55
CA ASN A 176 37.59 10.91 2.14
C ASN A 176 36.96 12.13 2.84
N ILE A 177 35.63 12.13 3.07
CA ILE A 177 34.92 13.23 3.74
C ILE A 177 35.28 13.25 5.24
N VAL A 178 35.16 12.12 5.93
CA VAL A 178 35.28 12.10 7.41
C VAL A 178 36.73 11.97 7.91
N GLY A 179 37.63 11.56 7.05
CA GLY A 179 39.04 11.46 7.37
C GLY A 179 39.31 10.59 8.60
N LYS A 180 40.16 11.11 9.50
CA LYS A 180 40.54 10.37 10.73
C LYS A 180 39.50 10.42 11.85
N CYS A 181 38.42 11.18 11.71
CA CYS A 181 37.38 11.29 12.73
C CYS A 181 36.57 9.98 12.94
N VAL A 182 36.47 9.18 11.90
CA VAL A 182 35.76 7.90 11.96
C VAL A 182 36.65 6.78 11.44
N PRO A 183 36.80 5.67 12.15
CA PRO A 183 37.64 4.54 11.71
C PRO A 183 37.17 3.99 10.36
N GLU A 184 38.09 3.84 9.41
CA GLU A 184 37.83 3.41 8.02
C GLU A 184 37.07 2.08 7.95
N HIS A 185 37.40 1.10 8.79
CA HIS A 185 36.77 -0.20 8.80
C HIS A 185 35.24 -0.16 9.03
N LYS A 186 34.74 0.89 9.68
CA LYS A 186 33.27 1.09 9.89
C LYS A 186 32.58 1.48 8.59
N MET A 187 33.25 2.23 7.72
CA MET A 187 32.69 2.69 6.44
C MET A 187 32.79 1.62 5.37
N LEU A 188 33.86 0.84 5.34
CA LEU A 188 34.06 -0.22 4.35
C LEU A 188 33.02 -1.37 4.44
N ARG A 189 32.35 -1.53 5.59
CA ARG A 189 31.35 -2.57 5.82
C ARG A 189 29.92 -2.03 5.99
N MET A 190 29.73 -0.71 5.87
CA MET A 190 28.40 -0.12 6.09
C MET A 190 27.44 -0.33 4.92
N ASP A 191 26.17 -0.33 5.23
CA ASP A 191 25.10 -0.38 4.23
C ASP A 191 24.81 1.03 3.65
N TYR A 192 24.34 1.07 2.40
CA TYR A 192 23.85 2.28 1.77
C TYR A 192 22.45 2.60 2.30
N SER A 193 22.39 3.21 3.47
CA SER A 193 21.14 3.57 4.14
C SER A 193 21.27 4.88 4.90
N GLU A 194 20.16 5.62 5.00
CA GLU A 194 20.11 6.87 5.77
C GLU A 194 20.67 6.70 7.18
N LYS A 195 20.21 5.65 7.89
CA LYS A 195 20.61 5.39 9.28
C LYS A 195 22.12 5.19 9.44
N ALA A 196 22.73 4.43 8.53
CA ALA A 196 24.16 4.15 8.59
C ALA A 196 24.99 5.40 8.25
N ILE A 197 24.64 6.10 7.17
CA ILE A 197 25.31 7.32 6.74
C ILE A 197 25.18 8.41 7.82
N ARG A 198 23.98 8.63 8.34
CA ARG A 198 23.73 9.58 9.41
C ARG A 198 24.59 9.32 10.64
N LYS A 199 24.71 8.07 11.08
CA LYS A 199 25.55 7.69 12.23
C LYS A 199 27.02 8.06 12.02
N VAL A 200 27.55 7.86 10.82
CA VAL A 200 28.93 8.24 10.45
C VAL A 200 29.10 9.76 10.48
N LEU A 201 28.16 10.48 9.85
CA LEU A 201 28.23 11.96 9.82
C LEU A 201 28.05 12.58 11.21
N GLN A 202 27.24 11.99 12.11
CA GLN A 202 27.16 12.42 13.51
C GLN A 202 28.51 12.32 14.23
N GLN A 203 29.21 11.19 14.07
CA GLN A 203 30.53 11.00 14.66
C GLN A 203 31.55 12.00 14.07
N TYR A 204 31.44 12.26 12.77
CA TYR A 204 32.27 13.24 12.10
C TYR A 204 32.05 14.65 12.65
N VAL A 205 30.80 15.10 12.76
CA VAL A 205 30.48 16.43 13.29
C VAL A 205 30.96 16.57 14.73
N ALA A 206 30.72 15.57 15.58
CA ALA A 206 31.20 15.61 16.98
C ALA A 206 32.73 15.71 17.09
N CYS A 207 33.47 15.15 16.14
CA CYS A 207 34.93 15.20 16.10
C CYS A 207 35.46 16.52 15.50
N ARG A 208 34.91 16.95 14.36
CA ARG A 208 35.42 18.08 13.55
C ARG A 208 34.87 19.40 14.00
N TYR A 209 33.66 19.44 14.55
CA TYR A 209 32.93 20.64 14.97
C TYR A 209 32.44 20.47 16.42
N PRO A 210 33.36 20.42 17.41
CA PRO A 210 32.98 20.20 18.81
C PRO A 210 32.12 21.38 19.31
N GLY A 211 30.98 21.02 19.94
CA GLY A 211 29.99 21.99 20.42
C GLY A 211 28.86 22.32 19.44
N GLU A 212 29.00 21.98 18.17
CA GLU A 212 27.92 22.17 17.19
C GLU A 212 26.87 21.08 17.32
N GLN A 213 25.61 21.49 17.27
CA GLN A 213 24.48 20.56 17.32
C GLN A 213 23.98 20.22 15.92
N VAL A 214 23.65 18.95 15.73
CA VAL A 214 22.97 18.49 14.52
C VAL A 214 21.49 18.28 14.80
N THR A 215 20.66 18.81 13.92
CA THR A 215 19.22 18.62 13.97
C THR A 215 18.83 17.53 12.99
N PHE A 216 18.09 16.53 13.49
CA PHE A 216 17.56 15.47 12.65
C PHE A 216 16.15 15.83 12.26
N ARG A 217 15.90 15.83 10.96
CA ARG A 217 14.55 15.94 10.45
C ARG A 217 14.02 14.54 10.24
N LYS A 218 13.12 14.16 11.13
CA LYS A 218 12.47 12.86 11.06
C LYS A 218 11.63 12.85 9.79
N GLU A 219 11.91 11.93 8.89
CA GLU A 219 10.91 11.56 7.92
C GLU A 219 9.70 11.10 8.72
N ASP A 220 8.53 11.68 8.47
CA ASP A 220 7.28 11.15 9.00
C ASP A 220 6.96 9.84 8.26
N ARG A 221 7.84 8.87 8.40
CA ARG A 221 7.61 7.47 8.04
C ARG A 221 6.72 6.89 9.10
N GLN A 222 5.52 7.47 9.29
CA GLN A 222 4.50 6.79 10.06
C GLN A 222 3.98 5.59 9.24
N THR A 223 4.83 4.63 9.02
CA THR A 223 4.44 3.26 8.67
C THR A 223 3.88 2.58 9.91
N ARG A 224 2.90 3.23 10.57
CA ARG A 224 2.21 2.59 11.67
C ARG A 224 1.18 1.64 11.08
N ALA A 225 1.36 0.37 11.38
CA ALA A 225 0.27 -0.57 11.19
C ALA A 225 -0.95 -0.07 11.95
N THR A 226 -2.12 -0.14 11.33
CA THR A 226 -3.37 0.27 11.97
C THR A 226 -4.22 -0.95 12.27
N LEU A 227 -4.60 -1.11 13.52
CA LEU A 227 -5.50 -2.17 13.98
C LEU A 227 -6.91 -1.61 14.14
N GLY A 228 -7.91 -2.42 13.80
CA GLY A 228 -9.30 -2.02 13.97
C GLY A 228 -10.27 -3.18 14.01
N VAL A 229 -11.52 -2.81 14.20
CA VAL A 229 -12.66 -3.73 14.22
C VAL A 229 -13.53 -3.52 13.01
N MET A 230 -14.24 -4.54 12.58
CA MET A 230 -15.17 -4.45 11.46
C MET A 230 -16.44 -5.26 11.71
N GLY A 231 -17.53 -4.78 11.13
CA GLY A 231 -18.82 -5.46 11.18
C GLY A 231 -19.67 -5.11 9.98
N GLY A 232 -20.63 -5.96 9.67
CA GLY A 232 -21.54 -5.74 8.55
C GLY A 232 -22.39 -6.94 8.21
N GLY A 233 -22.88 -6.96 6.98
CA GLY A 233 -23.70 -8.03 6.44
C GLY A 233 -23.17 -8.59 5.12
N SER A 234 -23.37 -9.86 4.89
CA SER A 234 -23.08 -10.56 3.64
C SER A 234 -24.36 -11.10 3.05
N LEU A 235 -24.60 -10.83 1.76
CA LEU A 235 -25.65 -11.45 0.98
C LEU A 235 -24.99 -12.44 0.01
N ASN A 236 -25.34 -13.72 0.16
CA ASN A 236 -24.76 -14.80 -0.62
C ASN A 236 -25.79 -15.35 -1.63
N PHE A 237 -25.36 -15.53 -2.87
CA PHE A 237 -26.14 -16.14 -3.95
C PHE A 237 -25.55 -17.51 -4.25
N THR A 238 -26.35 -18.54 -4.06
CA THR A 238 -25.92 -19.94 -4.21
C THR A 238 -26.61 -20.57 -5.41
N ARG A 239 -25.82 -21.22 -6.25
CA ARG A 239 -26.27 -22.03 -7.35
C ARG A 239 -25.58 -23.40 -7.29
N PHE A 240 -26.36 -24.45 -7.29
CA PHE A 240 -25.87 -25.83 -7.41
C PHE A 240 -26.10 -26.37 -8.82
N THR A 241 -25.15 -27.16 -9.31
CA THR A 241 -25.19 -27.84 -10.61
C THR A 241 -24.69 -29.28 -10.43
N GLY A 242 -25.11 -30.18 -11.32
CA GLY A 242 -24.74 -31.61 -11.26
C GLY A 242 -25.92 -32.55 -11.18
N SER A 243 -25.67 -33.83 -10.89
CA SER A 243 -26.69 -34.89 -10.80
C SER A 243 -27.28 -35.05 -9.40
N HIS A 244 -26.71 -34.41 -8.40
CA HIS A 244 -27.18 -34.47 -7.01
C HIS A 244 -28.57 -33.83 -6.86
N PRO A 245 -29.46 -34.32 -5.95
CA PRO A 245 -30.78 -33.72 -5.74
C PRO A 245 -30.80 -32.22 -5.49
N LEU A 246 -29.84 -31.70 -4.75
CA LEU A 246 -29.74 -30.29 -4.43
C LEU A 246 -29.59 -29.37 -5.67
N ALA A 247 -29.15 -29.89 -6.81
CA ALA A 247 -29.02 -29.12 -8.05
C ALA A 247 -30.40 -28.67 -8.62
N ASN A 248 -31.51 -29.23 -8.16
CA ASN A 248 -32.86 -28.86 -8.60
C ASN A 248 -33.46 -27.69 -7.79
N GLY A 249 -32.86 -27.34 -6.65
CA GLY A 249 -33.32 -26.26 -5.77
C GLY A 249 -32.96 -24.90 -6.28
N LYS A 250 -33.82 -23.89 -6.05
CA LYS A 250 -33.52 -22.48 -6.16
C LYS A 250 -33.26 -21.95 -4.76
N TYR A 251 -32.02 -21.53 -4.50
CA TYR A 251 -31.59 -21.11 -3.17
C TYR A 251 -31.65 -19.59 -3.04
N GLY A 252 -32.55 -19.13 -2.16
CA GLY A 252 -32.63 -17.70 -1.81
C GLY A 252 -31.45 -17.29 -0.90
N GLY A 253 -30.82 -16.18 -1.19
CA GLY A 253 -29.80 -15.62 -0.31
C GLY A 253 -30.42 -15.02 0.95
N LYS A 254 -29.87 -15.35 2.11
CA LYS A 254 -30.16 -14.72 3.39
C LYS A 254 -29.01 -13.78 3.77
N ILE A 255 -29.32 -12.67 4.43
CA ILE A 255 -28.30 -11.79 4.98
C ILE A 255 -27.65 -12.49 6.17
N SER A 256 -26.34 -12.60 6.12
CA SER A 256 -25.52 -13.23 7.16
C SER A 256 -24.62 -12.18 7.82
N PRO A 257 -24.37 -12.25 9.13
CA PRO A 257 -23.49 -11.32 9.83
C PRO A 257 -22.03 -11.53 9.40
N VAL A 258 -21.27 -10.43 9.41
CA VAL A 258 -19.83 -10.40 9.22
C VAL A 258 -19.24 -9.60 10.37
N LEU A 259 -18.35 -10.22 11.15
CA LEU A 259 -17.67 -9.56 12.28
C LEU A 259 -16.19 -9.92 12.22
N GLY A 260 -15.31 -8.96 12.52
CA GLY A 260 -13.89 -9.26 12.45
C GLY A 260 -12.97 -8.17 12.97
N LEU A 261 -11.68 -8.49 12.89
CA LEU A 261 -10.57 -7.59 13.17
C LEU A 261 -9.77 -7.39 11.89
N PHE A 262 -9.19 -6.22 11.71
CA PHE A 262 -8.30 -5.95 10.60
C PHE A 262 -7.00 -5.31 11.05
N LEU A 263 -5.92 -5.62 10.32
CA LEU A 263 -4.59 -5.05 10.46
C LEU A 263 -4.14 -4.54 9.10
N ASP A 264 -4.06 -3.22 8.93
CA ASP A 264 -3.51 -2.57 7.74
C ASP A 264 -2.02 -2.26 7.98
N ILE A 265 -1.14 -2.85 7.18
CA ILE A 265 0.31 -2.64 7.23
C ILE A 265 0.71 -1.82 6.00
N PRO A 266 1.05 -0.53 6.13
CA PRO A 266 1.49 0.27 4.99
C PRO A 266 2.77 -0.27 4.36
N ILE A 267 2.82 -0.33 3.04
CA ILE A 267 4.03 -0.69 2.30
C ILE A 267 4.90 0.57 2.22
N SER A 268 6.05 0.55 2.89
CA SER A 268 6.90 1.72 3.21
C SER A 268 7.34 2.55 1.99
N ARG A 269 7.52 1.95 0.82
CA ARG A 269 7.93 2.66 -0.40
C ARG A 269 6.87 3.60 -0.99
N ASN A 270 5.59 3.44 -0.63
CA ASN A 270 4.47 4.14 -1.25
C ASN A 270 3.71 5.08 -0.31
N ARG A 271 4.36 5.61 0.72
CA ARG A 271 3.80 6.64 1.63
C ARG A 271 2.30 6.47 1.90
N GLN A 272 1.91 5.27 2.38
CA GLN A 272 0.52 4.93 2.74
C GLN A 272 -0.49 4.84 1.58
N LYS A 273 -0.07 4.89 0.31
CA LYS A 273 -0.98 4.63 -0.81
C LYS A 273 -1.36 3.15 -0.87
N PHE A 274 -0.36 2.29 -0.70
CA PHE A 274 -0.56 0.85 -0.66
C PHE A 274 -0.38 0.31 0.75
N SER A 275 -1.26 -0.59 1.15
CA SER A 275 -1.15 -1.33 2.39
C SER A 275 -1.48 -2.79 2.18
N TRP A 276 -0.89 -3.61 3.02
CA TRP A 276 -1.26 -5.01 3.15
C TRP A 276 -2.31 -5.10 4.25
N ASN A 277 -3.54 -5.40 3.83
CA ASN A 277 -4.68 -5.54 4.72
C ASN A 277 -4.87 -7.01 5.07
N ASN A 278 -4.75 -7.34 6.35
CA ASN A 278 -4.99 -8.68 6.88
C ASN A 278 -6.18 -8.64 7.81
N GLU A 279 -7.08 -9.63 7.71
CA GLU A 279 -8.30 -9.67 8.47
C GLU A 279 -8.56 -11.06 9.03
N VAL A 280 -9.13 -11.12 10.23
CA VAL A 280 -9.72 -12.33 10.79
C VAL A 280 -11.20 -12.06 10.94
N VAL A 281 -12.02 -12.84 10.24
CA VAL A 281 -13.44 -12.56 10.04
C VAL A 281 -14.27 -13.80 10.36
N TYR A 282 -15.28 -13.62 11.20
CA TYR A 282 -16.40 -14.56 11.34
C TYR A 282 -17.48 -14.18 10.32
N THR A 283 -18.00 -15.17 9.60
CA THR A 283 -19.12 -15.01 8.68
C THR A 283 -19.93 -16.29 8.60
N SER A 284 -21.20 -16.18 8.24
CA SER A 284 -22.00 -17.35 7.92
C SER A 284 -22.51 -17.34 6.48
N ARG A 285 -22.99 -18.47 6.01
CA ARG A 285 -23.56 -18.66 4.68
C ARG A 285 -24.89 -19.36 4.79
N ALA A 286 -25.93 -18.54 4.91
CA ALA A 286 -27.28 -19.03 5.08
C ALA A 286 -27.99 -19.13 3.72
N MET A 287 -28.63 -20.28 3.47
CA MET A 287 -29.42 -20.53 2.29
C MET A 287 -30.57 -21.47 2.61
N ALA A 288 -31.70 -21.30 1.94
CA ALA A 288 -32.84 -22.18 2.08
C ALA A 288 -33.51 -22.42 0.71
N SER A 289 -34.09 -23.59 0.55
CA SER A 289 -34.84 -23.94 -0.64
C SER A 289 -35.89 -25.00 -0.34
N ASN A 290 -37.05 -24.88 -1.00
CA ASN A 290 -38.06 -25.93 -1.04
C ASN A 290 -38.33 -26.30 -2.51
N PHE A 291 -38.23 -27.56 -2.85
CA PHE A 291 -38.48 -28.05 -4.22
C PHE A 291 -38.94 -29.46 -4.24
N MET A 292 -39.61 -29.85 -5.33
CA MET A 292 -40.07 -31.21 -5.55
C MET A 292 -39.21 -31.93 -6.58
N ARG A 293 -38.89 -33.19 -6.32
CA ARG A 293 -38.19 -34.08 -7.26
C ARG A 293 -38.67 -35.52 -7.06
N ASN A 294 -39.07 -36.15 -8.17
CA ASN A 294 -39.50 -37.55 -8.19
C ASN A 294 -40.61 -37.87 -7.14
N GLY A 295 -41.62 -37.00 -6.97
CA GLY A 295 -42.72 -37.17 -6.02
C GLY A 295 -42.32 -36.98 -4.54
N LEU A 296 -41.13 -36.45 -4.26
CA LEU A 296 -40.68 -36.11 -2.92
C LEU A 296 -40.49 -34.59 -2.79
N ASN A 297 -40.95 -34.05 -1.68
CA ASN A 297 -40.70 -32.67 -1.29
C ASN A 297 -39.39 -32.57 -0.52
N TYR A 298 -38.47 -31.75 -1.00
CA TYR A 298 -37.20 -31.45 -0.38
C TYR A 298 -37.28 -30.09 0.32
N SER A 299 -36.96 -30.05 1.61
CA SER A 299 -36.77 -28.82 2.36
C SER A 299 -35.33 -28.75 2.83
N VAL A 300 -34.61 -27.75 2.37
CA VAL A 300 -33.19 -27.52 2.66
C VAL A 300 -33.05 -26.24 3.48
N ASP A 301 -32.37 -26.30 4.62
CA ASP A 301 -32.04 -25.14 5.44
C ASP A 301 -30.59 -25.30 5.95
N VAL A 302 -29.70 -24.49 5.37
CA VAL A 302 -28.26 -24.56 5.62
C VAL A 302 -27.78 -23.18 6.05
N ASP A 303 -27.04 -23.14 7.15
CA ASP A 303 -26.34 -21.93 7.66
C ASP A 303 -24.96 -22.35 8.19
N LEU A 304 -23.99 -22.46 7.28
CA LEU A 304 -22.62 -22.85 7.61
C LEU A 304 -21.82 -21.66 8.09
N GLN A 305 -21.14 -21.84 9.20
CA GLN A 305 -20.33 -20.82 9.86
C GLN A 305 -18.84 -21.01 9.54
N TYR A 306 -18.13 -19.91 9.33
CA TYR A 306 -16.73 -19.90 8.94
C TYR A 306 -15.93 -18.86 9.71
N ILE A 307 -14.70 -19.23 10.06
CA ILE A 307 -13.65 -18.28 10.38
C ILE A 307 -12.77 -18.14 9.14
N GLN A 308 -12.52 -16.91 8.74
CA GLN A 308 -11.72 -16.58 7.57
C GLN A 308 -10.52 -15.75 7.96
N VAL A 309 -9.34 -16.14 7.48
CA VAL A 309 -8.16 -15.29 7.45
C VAL A 309 -8.05 -14.73 6.03
N GLN A 310 -8.14 -13.42 5.92
CA GLN A 310 -8.17 -12.72 4.63
C GLN A 310 -6.91 -11.88 4.49
N THR A 311 -6.31 -11.87 3.30
CA THR A 311 -5.15 -11.06 2.99
C THR A 311 -5.36 -10.35 1.66
N MET A 312 -5.20 -9.03 1.65
CA MET A 312 -5.53 -8.19 0.49
C MET A 312 -4.50 -7.09 0.33
N VAL A 313 -4.22 -6.73 -0.92
CA VAL A 313 -3.55 -5.47 -1.23
C VAL A 313 -4.62 -4.39 -1.34
N LYS A 314 -4.40 -3.30 -0.62
CA LYS A 314 -5.29 -2.15 -0.59
C LYS A 314 -4.57 -0.90 -1.10
N TYR A 315 -5.17 -0.23 -2.09
CA TYR A 315 -4.75 1.09 -2.53
C TYR A 315 -5.70 2.14 -1.96
N THR A 316 -5.17 3.10 -1.20
CA THR A 316 -5.95 4.22 -0.65
C THR A 316 -5.51 5.52 -1.31
N TYR A 317 -6.46 6.28 -1.83
CA TYR A 317 -6.17 7.60 -2.38
C TYR A 317 -5.62 8.53 -1.29
N PRO A 318 -4.43 9.15 -1.50
CA PRO A 318 -3.67 9.77 -0.41
C PRO A 318 -4.17 11.16 0.01
N LYS A 319 -5.10 11.77 -0.73
CA LYS A 319 -5.51 13.16 -0.53
C LYS A 319 -6.88 13.30 0.12
N GLY A 320 -7.06 14.43 0.84
CA GLY A 320 -8.34 14.82 1.44
C GLY A 320 -8.71 14.06 2.71
N ASN A 321 -9.79 14.49 3.36
CA ASN A 321 -10.34 13.87 4.56
C ASN A 321 -11.14 12.62 4.23
N LEU A 322 -11.84 12.63 3.08
CA LEU A 322 -12.53 11.48 2.52
C LEU A 322 -11.61 10.79 1.53
N ARG A 323 -11.14 9.57 1.87
CA ARG A 323 -10.15 8.84 1.08
C ARG A 323 -10.76 7.57 0.50
N PRO A 324 -11.11 7.57 -0.80
CA PRO A 324 -11.54 6.34 -1.45
C PRO A 324 -10.40 5.32 -1.52
N TYR A 325 -10.76 4.05 -1.45
CA TYR A 325 -9.80 2.94 -1.59
C TYR A 325 -10.41 1.78 -2.37
N VAL A 326 -9.54 0.98 -2.92
CA VAL A 326 -9.86 -0.32 -3.52
C VAL A 326 -8.97 -1.38 -2.89
N ASN A 327 -9.48 -2.59 -2.76
CA ASN A 327 -8.71 -3.74 -2.30
C ASN A 327 -9.03 -4.98 -3.11
N ALA A 328 -8.08 -5.91 -3.16
CA ALA A 328 -8.26 -7.22 -3.76
C ALA A 328 -7.35 -8.23 -3.09
N GLY A 329 -7.81 -9.48 -2.96
CA GLY A 329 -7.05 -10.51 -2.32
C GLY A 329 -7.77 -11.84 -2.21
N VAL A 330 -7.30 -12.65 -1.27
CA VAL A 330 -7.75 -14.02 -1.03
C VAL A 330 -8.14 -14.21 0.43
N ALA A 331 -9.00 -15.18 0.70
CA ALA A 331 -9.28 -15.65 2.06
C ALA A 331 -9.02 -17.15 2.18
N GLY A 332 -8.45 -17.56 3.32
CA GLY A 332 -8.53 -18.94 3.78
C GLY A 332 -9.75 -19.07 4.71
N ALA A 333 -10.74 -19.88 4.36
CA ALA A 333 -11.95 -20.08 5.13
C ALA A 333 -12.00 -21.50 5.70
N ILE A 334 -12.22 -21.61 7.01
CA ILE A 334 -12.35 -22.88 7.73
C ILE A 334 -13.77 -22.96 8.29
N SER A 335 -14.46 -24.07 8.02
CA SER A 335 -15.79 -24.36 8.59
C SER A 335 -15.67 -24.64 10.09
N ILE A 336 -16.50 -23.98 10.89
CA ILE A 336 -16.60 -24.20 12.34
C ILE A 336 -17.93 -24.85 12.75
N GLY A 337 -18.72 -25.32 11.75
CA GLY A 337 -20.00 -25.93 11.97
C GLY A 337 -21.18 -25.11 11.45
N GLY A 338 -22.32 -25.29 12.03
CA GLY A 338 -23.54 -24.57 11.67
C GLY A 338 -24.72 -25.51 11.43
N LYS A 339 -25.82 -24.95 10.95
CA LYS A 339 -27.03 -25.71 10.59
C LYS A 339 -26.88 -26.31 9.20
N ASP A 340 -27.13 -27.60 9.06
CA ASP A 340 -27.04 -28.35 7.79
C ASP A 340 -28.14 -29.40 7.74
N GLU A 341 -29.34 -28.98 7.34
CA GLU A 341 -30.53 -29.79 7.37
C GLU A 341 -31.14 -29.98 5.98
N LEU A 342 -31.41 -31.23 5.65
CA LEU A 342 -32.20 -31.68 4.51
C LEU A 342 -33.32 -32.57 5.02
N ARG A 343 -34.56 -32.24 4.67
CA ARG A 343 -35.74 -33.10 4.94
C ARG A 343 -36.38 -33.51 3.64
N ARG A 344 -36.79 -34.78 3.56
CA ARG A 344 -37.50 -35.38 2.41
C ARG A 344 -38.82 -35.91 2.87
N THR A 345 -39.95 -35.40 2.36
CA THR A 345 -41.27 -35.84 2.69
C THR A 345 -41.99 -36.32 1.45
N GLY A 346 -42.70 -37.47 1.54
CA GLY A 346 -43.55 -37.94 0.47
C GLY A 346 -44.82 -37.09 0.35
N GLU A 347 -45.37 -36.98 -0.84
CA GLU A 347 -46.54 -36.14 -1.15
C GLU A 347 -47.78 -36.54 -0.33
N PHE A 348 -47.90 -37.83 0.05
CA PHE A 348 -49.05 -38.39 0.77
C PHE A 348 -48.71 -38.87 2.19
N ASN A 349 -47.53 -38.57 2.70
CA ASN A 349 -47.12 -39.13 3.99
C ASN A 349 -47.05 -38.02 5.06
N SER A 350 -47.87 -38.16 6.12
CA SER A 350 -47.87 -37.26 7.27
C SER A 350 -46.63 -37.42 8.17
N TYR A 351 -45.80 -38.43 7.94
CA TYR A 351 -44.59 -38.66 8.70
C TYR A 351 -43.49 -37.69 8.25
N ILE A 352 -42.97 -36.91 9.17
CA ILE A 352 -41.82 -36.03 8.95
C ILE A 352 -40.57 -36.79 9.38
N PRO A 353 -39.73 -37.25 8.43
CA PRO A 353 -38.51 -37.96 8.77
C PRO A 353 -37.51 -37.04 9.48
N PRO A 354 -36.54 -37.56 10.24
CA PRO A 354 -35.49 -36.82 10.85
C PRO A 354 -34.67 -36.08 9.75
N ALA A 355 -34.12 -34.92 10.10
CA ALA A 355 -33.29 -34.15 9.20
C ALA A 355 -31.98 -34.91 8.91
N GLU A 356 -31.63 -34.99 7.65
CA GLU A 356 -30.32 -35.45 7.17
C GLU A 356 -29.42 -34.26 6.91
N LYS A 357 -28.12 -34.48 6.77
CA LYS A 357 -27.19 -33.42 6.36
C LYS A 357 -27.32 -33.14 4.86
N ALA A 358 -27.44 -31.86 4.48
CA ALA A 358 -27.54 -31.44 3.08
C ALA A 358 -26.19 -31.44 2.39
N LEU A 359 -25.15 -30.91 3.06
CA LEU A 359 -23.80 -30.70 2.54
C LEU A 359 -22.72 -31.40 3.38
N ASP A 360 -23.10 -32.25 4.33
CA ASP A 360 -22.19 -32.94 5.26
C ASP A 360 -21.19 -31.99 5.93
N GLY A 361 -21.69 -30.82 6.33
CA GLY A 361 -20.88 -29.73 6.92
C GLY A 361 -20.15 -28.84 5.90
N GLY A 362 -20.25 -29.11 4.60
CA GLY A 362 -19.57 -28.39 3.55
C GLY A 362 -18.06 -28.70 3.46
N ARG A 363 -17.34 -27.98 2.61
CA ARG A 363 -15.89 -28.12 2.54
C ARG A 363 -15.24 -27.51 3.78
N GLU A 364 -14.32 -28.27 4.40
CA GLU A 364 -13.57 -27.82 5.58
C GLU A 364 -12.70 -26.60 5.29
N PHE A 365 -12.09 -26.53 4.10
CA PHE A 365 -11.21 -25.45 3.69
C PHE A 365 -11.53 -24.91 2.30
N MET A 366 -11.50 -23.56 2.15
CA MET A 366 -11.78 -22.88 0.89
C MET A 366 -10.85 -21.67 0.72
N LEU A 367 -10.62 -21.29 -0.54
CA LEU A 367 -9.82 -20.14 -0.95
C LEU A 367 -10.62 -19.19 -1.86
N PRO A 368 -11.63 -18.47 -1.36
CA PRO A 368 -12.33 -17.49 -2.16
C PRO A 368 -11.45 -16.29 -2.49
N LEU A 369 -11.58 -15.79 -3.72
CA LEU A 369 -11.05 -14.51 -4.16
C LEU A 369 -12.05 -13.40 -3.85
N MET A 370 -11.58 -12.20 -3.57
CA MET A 370 -12.43 -11.07 -3.27
C MET A 370 -11.83 -9.75 -3.74
N ALA A 371 -12.72 -8.80 -4.03
CA ALA A 371 -12.36 -7.42 -4.36
C ALA A 371 -13.36 -6.46 -3.70
N GLY A 372 -12.89 -5.30 -3.26
CA GLY A 372 -13.71 -4.33 -2.57
C GLY A 372 -13.39 -2.90 -2.98
N VAL A 373 -14.38 -2.05 -2.78
CA VAL A 373 -14.26 -0.60 -2.90
C VAL A 373 -14.81 0.05 -1.63
N GLY A 374 -14.17 1.11 -1.16
CA GLY A 374 -14.61 1.75 0.06
C GLY A 374 -14.15 3.19 0.15
N VAL A 375 -14.60 3.84 1.21
CA VAL A 375 -14.18 5.18 1.58
C VAL A 375 -13.76 5.20 3.05
N ARG A 376 -12.71 5.92 3.34
CA ARG A 376 -12.22 6.18 4.70
C ARG A 376 -12.44 7.66 5.04
N TYR A 377 -13.07 7.90 6.16
CA TYR A 377 -13.17 9.22 6.77
C TYR A 377 -12.62 9.14 8.20
N ASN A 378 -11.46 9.75 8.43
CA ASN A 378 -10.72 9.63 9.70
C ASN A 378 -10.51 8.16 10.12
N LYS A 379 -11.13 7.74 11.23
CA LYS A 379 -11.06 6.38 11.77
C LYS A 379 -12.16 5.45 11.24
N LEU A 380 -13.18 6.01 10.57
CA LEU A 380 -14.33 5.25 10.07
C LEU A 380 -14.16 4.92 8.60
N HIS A 381 -14.49 3.67 8.22
CA HIS A 381 -14.49 3.24 6.82
C HIS A 381 -15.81 2.58 6.49
N ALA A 382 -16.29 2.80 5.27
CA ALA A 382 -17.40 2.06 4.67
C ALA A 382 -16.88 1.33 3.44
N GLU A 383 -17.24 0.06 3.28
CA GLU A 383 -16.72 -0.80 2.21
C GLU A 383 -17.84 -1.68 1.64
N ALA A 384 -17.87 -1.79 0.31
CA ALA A 384 -18.62 -2.81 -0.41
C ALA A 384 -17.61 -3.81 -1.00
N ARG A 385 -17.76 -5.09 -0.67
CA ARG A 385 -16.86 -6.17 -1.08
C ARG A 385 -17.61 -7.23 -1.87
N PHE A 386 -17.03 -7.66 -2.96
CA PHE A 386 -17.52 -8.75 -3.79
C PHE A 386 -16.64 -9.97 -3.59
N VAL A 387 -17.29 -11.12 -3.28
CA VAL A 387 -16.65 -12.42 -3.15
C VAL A 387 -16.92 -13.20 -4.42
N LEU A 388 -15.85 -13.57 -5.13
CA LEU A 388 -15.96 -14.28 -6.40
C LEU A 388 -16.53 -15.69 -6.21
N PRO A 389 -17.11 -16.27 -7.27
CA PRO A 389 -17.67 -17.61 -7.22
C PRO A 389 -16.66 -18.65 -6.73
N HIS A 390 -17.07 -19.47 -5.78
CA HIS A 390 -16.25 -20.54 -5.24
C HIS A 390 -17.14 -21.72 -4.83
N ASN A 391 -16.53 -22.91 -4.71
CA ASN A 391 -17.23 -24.15 -4.43
C ASN A 391 -17.14 -24.50 -2.93
N ILE A 392 -18.30 -24.80 -2.30
CA ILE A 392 -18.41 -25.26 -0.92
C ILE A 392 -18.86 -26.74 -0.81
N SER A 393 -19.22 -27.35 -1.93
CA SER A 393 -19.73 -28.74 -1.91
C SER A 393 -18.58 -29.72 -1.69
N PRO A 394 -18.72 -30.68 -0.78
CA PRO A 394 -17.77 -31.79 -0.63
C PRO A 394 -18.03 -32.91 -1.64
N PHE A 395 -19.19 -32.92 -2.33
CA PHE A 395 -19.59 -33.99 -3.23
C PHE A 395 -19.06 -33.79 -4.64
N LEU A 396 -18.56 -34.87 -5.26
CA LEU A 396 -18.09 -34.84 -6.66
C LEU A 396 -19.26 -34.66 -7.67
N ALA A 397 -20.45 -35.13 -7.34
CA ALA A 397 -21.65 -35.05 -8.19
C ALA A 397 -22.40 -33.70 -8.04
N LEU A 398 -21.91 -32.78 -7.21
CA LEU A 398 -22.54 -31.51 -6.90
C LEU A 398 -21.48 -30.40 -6.96
N ASP A 399 -21.53 -29.58 -7.99
CA ASP A 399 -20.78 -28.35 -8.02
C ASP A 399 -21.59 -27.19 -7.45
N SER A 400 -20.96 -26.34 -6.66
CA SER A 400 -21.60 -25.16 -6.08
C SER A 400 -20.88 -23.87 -6.47
N GLN A 401 -21.64 -22.89 -6.93
CA GLN A 401 -21.15 -21.54 -7.18
C GLN A 401 -21.78 -20.59 -6.18
N ILE A 402 -21.00 -20.18 -5.19
CA ILE A 402 -21.41 -19.16 -4.22
C ILE A 402 -20.72 -17.86 -4.52
N THR A 403 -21.52 -16.83 -4.76
CA THR A 403 -21.10 -15.45 -4.96
C THR A 403 -21.62 -14.63 -3.80
N GLY A 404 -20.82 -13.71 -3.26
CA GLY A 404 -21.22 -12.88 -2.13
C GLY A 404 -21.01 -11.38 -2.37
N VAL A 405 -21.92 -10.58 -1.81
CA VAL A 405 -21.74 -9.13 -1.66
C VAL A 405 -21.78 -8.81 -0.18
N GLN A 406 -20.75 -8.12 0.31
CA GLN A 406 -20.63 -7.71 1.71
C GLN A 406 -20.66 -6.20 1.81
N LEU A 407 -21.42 -5.68 2.77
CA LEU A 407 -21.40 -4.28 3.16
C LEU A 407 -20.81 -4.19 4.57
N LEU A 408 -19.71 -3.47 4.71
CA LEU A 408 -18.88 -3.46 5.90
C LEU A 408 -18.67 -2.04 6.41
N VAL A 409 -18.72 -1.90 7.72
CA VAL A 409 -18.28 -0.72 8.45
C VAL A 409 -17.04 -1.13 9.25
N ARG A 410 -15.98 -0.30 9.19
CA ARG A 410 -14.70 -0.57 9.85
C ARG A 410 -14.30 0.63 10.70
N TYR A 411 -13.74 0.39 11.86
CA TYR A 411 -13.28 1.42 12.77
C TYR A 411 -11.83 1.15 13.20
N THR A 412 -10.95 2.12 12.91
CA THR A 412 -9.54 2.07 13.31
C THR A 412 -9.39 2.44 14.78
N LEU A 413 -8.78 1.58 15.58
CA LEU A 413 -8.51 1.78 17.00
C LEU A 413 -7.22 2.57 17.21
N PHE A 414 -6.11 2.07 16.60
CA PHE A 414 -4.76 2.62 16.73
C PHE A 414 -4.13 2.89 15.38
#